data_e35d6a42b24f8ae526af78dfd83c63bf
#
_entry.id   e35d6a42b24f8ae526af78dfd83c63bf
#
_cell.length_a   1.000
_cell.length_b   1.000
_cell.length_c   1.000
_cell.angle_alpha   90.00
_cell.angle_beta   90.00
_cell.angle_gamma   90.00
#
_symmetry.space_group_name_H-M   'P 1'
#
loop_
_entity.id
_entity.type
_entity.pdbx_description
1 polymer ?
#
loop_
_entity_poly.entity_id
_entity_poly.type
_entity_poly.pdbx_seq_one_letter_code
_entity_poly.pdbx_strand_id
1 'polypeptide(L)'
;MTLRRTLLRAPTALAASTALALLTACGGGGGGSSTPTTPTPTTPTPVTLTVTHKVRITTSLGDIDLGLDRNHAPVTVDNFLKYVNDGFYKNIVFHRVIKDFVIQAGGYTRGTNGLVEKTATYPAIALESQNGLSNLRGTIAMARTSVPNSATSQFYINTVDNTSLNYPSSDGYGYAVFGQVTAGLDVVDKIRAVATANDVPVSDVTILDAKVIP
;
A
#
# COMPACT_ATOMS: atom_id res chain seq x y z
N MET A 1 -9.52 41.01 -30.87
CA MET A 1 -8.08 40.66 -31.00
C MET A 1 -7.99 39.15 -30.98
N THR A 2 -7.78 38.56 -32.13
CA THR A 2 -7.97 37.15 -32.49
C THR A 2 -6.64 36.42 -32.30
N LEU A 3 -6.54 35.40 -31.44
CA LEU A 3 -5.34 34.55 -31.39
C LEU A 3 -5.64 33.15 -31.92
N ARG A 4 -4.81 32.78 -32.87
CA ARG A 4 -4.86 31.61 -33.74
C ARG A 4 -4.49 30.33 -32.97
N ARG A 5 -5.25 29.27 -33.20
CA ARG A 5 -4.92 27.87 -32.89
C ARG A 5 -3.87 27.36 -33.88
N THR A 6 -2.77 26.82 -33.37
CA THR A 6 -1.80 26.06 -34.17
C THR A 6 -1.94 24.57 -33.81
N LEU A 7 -2.41 23.80 -34.79
CA LEU A 7 -2.43 22.34 -34.78
C LEU A 7 -1.06 21.85 -35.25
N LEU A 8 -0.35 21.04 -34.46
CA LEU A 8 0.78 20.26 -34.96
C LEU A 8 0.36 18.81 -35.16
N ARG A 9 0.49 18.38 -36.42
CA ARG A 9 0.30 17.03 -36.94
C ARG A 9 1.51 16.14 -36.57
N ALA A 10 1.25 14.88 -36.22
CA ALA A 10 2.22 13.80 -36.12
C ALA A 10 2.55 13.24 -37.53
N PRO A 11 3.75 12.75 -37.79
CA PRO A 11 4.01 11.92 -38.98
C PRO A 11 3.95 10.42 -38.62
N THR A 12 3.21 9.73 -39.44
CA THR A 12 3.18 8.28 -39.66
C THR A 12 4.45 7.83 -40.37
N ALA A 13 5.12 6.80 -39.90
CA ALA A 13 6.11 6.07 -40.68
C ALA A 13 5.85 4.57 -40.65
N LEU A 14 5.52 4.08 -41.81
CA LEU A 14 5.34 2.67 -42.19
C LEU A 14 6.67 2.17 -42.79
N ALA A 15 7.18 1.03 -42.35
CA ALA A 15 8.09 0.22 -43.18
C ALA A 15 8.08 -1.26 -42.77
N ALA A 16 7.59 -2.05 -43.67
CA ALA A 16 7.74 -3.51 -43.70
C ALA A 16 9.07 -3.86 -44.37
N SER A 17 9.70 -4.97 -43.94
CA SER A 17 10.50 -5.79 -44.87
C SER A 17 10.77 -7.19 -44.27
N THR A 18 10.30 -8.15 -44.98
CA THR A 18 10.52 -9.59 -44.97
C THR A 18 11.95 -9.96 -45.37
N ALA A 19 12.54 -10.94 -44.70
CA ALA A 19 13.58 -11.80 -45.31
C ALA A 19 13.51 -13.22 -44.76
N LEU A 20 13.11 -14.11 -45.62
CA LEU A 20 13.10 -15.57 -45.52
C LEU A 20 14.48 -16.11 -45.93
N ALA A 21 15.13 -16.87 -45.07
CA ALA A 21 16.32 -17.68 -45.46
C ALA A 21 16.16 -19.10 -44.95
N LEU A 22 15.87 -20.02 -45.86
CA LEU A 22 16.00 -21.47 -45.70
C LEU A 22 17.49 -21.87 -45.79
N LEU A 23 17.96 -22.63 -44.82
CA LEU A 23 19.16 -23.43 -44.96
C LEU A 23 18.91 -24.82 -44.37
N THR A 24 18.76 -25.79 -45.24
CA THR A 24 18.80 -27.23 -44.98
C THR A 24 20.23 -27.68 -44.76
N ALA A 25 20.51 -28.39 -43.64
CA ALA A 25 21.67 -29.26 -43.52
C ALA A 25 21.31 -30.50 -42.71
N CYS A 26 21.34 -31.66 -43.34
CA CYS A 26 21.31 -32.96 -42.74
C CYS A 26 22.61 -33.26 -41.98
N GLY A 27 22.51 -33.90 -40.79
CA GLY A 27 23.63 -34.49 -40.08
C GLY A 27 23.11 -35.22 -38.85
N GLY A 28 23.10 -36.58 -38.93
CA GLY A 28 22.61 -37.43 -37.85
C GLY A 28 23.60 -37.56 -36.69
N GLY A 29 23.06 -37.79 -35.50
CA GLY A 29 23.81 -38.08 -34.28
C GLY A 29 22.85 -38.17 -33.11
N GLY A 30 22.63 -39.41 -32.59
CA GLY A 30 21.75 -39.63 -31.43
C GLY A 30 22.31 -38.97 -30.16
N GLY A 31 21.48 -38.28 -29.45
CA GLY A 31 21.79 -37.71 -28.15
C GLY A 31 20.46 -37.34 -27.46
N GLY A 32 20.26 -37.88 -26.27
CA GLY A 32 19.02 -37.76 -25.51
C GLY A 32 18.52 -36.32 -25.38
N SER A 33 17.29 -36.09 -25.83
CA SER A 33 16.58 -34.84 -25.69
C SER A 33 16.13 -34.66 -24.23
N SER A 34 16.96 -34.06 -23.43
CA SER A 34 16.49 -33.45 -22.17
C SER A 34 15.79 -32.13 -22.51
N THR A 35 14.50 -32.20 -22.66
CA THR A 35 13.65 -30.99 -22.68
C THR A 35 13.92 -30.20 -21.42
N PRO A 36 14.27 -28.87 -21.51
CA PRO A 36 14.31 -28.03 -20.33
C PRO A 36 12.88 -27.90 -19.80
N THR A 37 12.63 -28.54 -18.68
CA THR A 37 11.41 -28.34 -17.91
C THR A 37 11.43 -26.89 -17.43
N THR A 38 10.64 -26.03 -18.09
CA THR A 38 10.31 -24.69 -17.60
C THR A 38 9.72 -24.87 -16.20
N PRO A 39 10.30 -24.24 -15.13
CA PRO A 39 9.73 -24.35 -13.80
C PRO A 39 8.31 -23.78 -13.86
N THR A 40 7.34 -24.60 -13.51
CA THR A 40 5.96 -24.18 -13.31
C THR A 40 5.99 -23.02 -12.28
N PRO A 41 5.38 -21.85 -12.55
CA PRO A 41 5.33 -20.80 -11.56
C PRO A 41 4.56 -21.33 -10.35
N THR A 42 5.30 -21.58 -9.28
CA THR A 42 4.71 -21.90 -7.96
C THR A 42 3.94 -20.68 -7.50
N THR A 43 2.62 -20.79 -7.47
CA THR A 43 1.76 -19.80 -6.79
C THR A 43 2.26 -19.70 -5.35
N PRO A 44 2.70 -18.53 -4.87
CA PRO A 44 3.19 -18.40 -3.50
C PRO A 44 2.08 -18.84 -2.55
N THR A 45 2.41 -19.73 -1.62
CA THR A 45 1.48 -20.13 -0.54
C THR A 45 1.08 -18.86 0.21
N PRO A 46 -0.22 -18.63 0.44
CA PRO A 46 -0.66 -17.47 1.21
C PRO A 46 -0.01 -17.46 2.59
N VAL A 47 0.73 -16.41 2.89
CA VAL A 47 1.37 -16.23 4.20
C VAL A 47 0.27 -15.83 5.20
N THR A 48 0.19 -16.55 6.31
CA THR A 48 -0.72 -16.23 7.41
C THR A 48 -0.04 -15.21 8.33
N LEU A 49 -0.73 -14.11 8.59
CA LEU A 49 -0.26 -13.05 9.50
C LEU A 49 -0.14 -13.60 10.94
N THR A 50 1.02 -13.40 11.56
CA THR A 50 1.31 -13.82 12.93
C THR A 50 1.38 -12.59 13.85
N VAL A 51 0.46 -12.47 14.81
CA VAL A 51 0.46 -11.34 15.74
C VAL A 51 1.61 -11.46 16.73
N THR A 52 2.52 -10.49 16.69
CA THR A 52 3.69 -10.38 17.59
C THR A 52 3.54 -9.22 18.58
N HIS A 53 2.83 -8.16 18.19
CA HIS A 53 2.56 -6.97 19.00
C HIS A 53 1.12 -6.56 18.81
N LYS A 54 0.53 -5.91 19.81
CA LYS A 54 -0.81 -5.34 19.70
C LYS A 54 -0.79 -3.86 20.02
N VAL A 55 -1.57 -3.10 19.26
CA VAL A 55 -1.73 -1.65 19.43
C VAL A 55 -3.21 -1.31 19.41
N ARG A 56 -3.66 -0.49 20.36
CA ARG A 56 -4.98 0.13 20.32
C ARG A 56 -4.87 1.55 19.77
N ILE A 57 -5.67 1.83 18.76
CA ILE A 57 -5.92 3.18 18.27
C ILE A 57 -7.30 3.60 18.77
N THR A 58 -7.36 4.57 19.69
CA THR A 58 -8.61 5.17 20.17
C THR A 58 -8.98 6.31 19.24
N THR A 59 -10.13 6.22 18.59
CA THR A 59 -10.63 7.26 17.68
C THR A 59 -11.87 7.93 18.23
N SER A 60 -12.27 9.05 17.63
CA SER A 60 -13.53 9.73 17.95
C SER A 60 -14.78 8.89 17.64
N LEU A 61 -14.66 7.77 16.91
CA LEU A 61 -15.74 6.84 16.56
C LEU A 61 -15.66 5.50 17.26
N GLY A 62 -14.64 5.27 18.10
CA GLY A 62 -14.40 4.06 18.87
C GLY A 62 -12.97 3.54 18.75
N ASP A 63 -12.71 2.40 19.37
CA ASP A 63 -11.38 1.79 19.43
C ASP A 63 -11.18 0.81 18.26
N ILE A 64 -9.94 0.77 17.75
CA ILE A 64 -9.47 -0.20 16.76
C ILE A 64 -8.24 -0.88 17.37
N ASP A 65 -8.31 -2.19 17.57
CA ASP A 65 -7.17 -3.00 18.01
C ASP A 65 -6.47 -3.61 16.79
N LEU A 66 -5.17 -3.42 16.72
CA LEU A 66 -4.30 -3.93 15.66
C LEU A 66 -3.44 -5.06 16.20
N GLY A 67 -3.34 -6.15 15.45
CA GLY A 67 -2.30 -7.16 15.60
C GLY A 67 -1.22 -6.94 14.55
N LEU A 68 0.02 -6.68 14.98
CA LEU A 68 1.15 -6.38 14.10
C LEU A 68 2.03 -7.62 13.93
N ASP A 69 2.58 -7.82 12.75
CA ASP A 69 3.42 -8.95 12.37
C ASP A 69 4.88 -8.52 12.13
N ARG A 70 5.67 -8.52 13.21
CA ARG A 70 7.09 -8.20 13.13
C ARG A 70 7.92 -9.28 12.43
N ASN A 71 7.40 -10.50 12.30
CA ASN A 71 8.12 -11.58 11.63
C ASN A 71 8.22 -11.33 10.12
N HIS A 72 7.16 -10.76 9.51
CA HIS A 72 7.10 -10.50 8.07
C HIS A 72 7.41 -9.05 7.69
N ALA A 73 7.29 -8.10 8.64
CA ALA A 73 7.56 -6.68 8.38
C ALA A 73 8.31 -6.03 9.57
N PRO A 74 9.53 -6.49 9.91
CA PRO A 74 10.24 -6.03 11.10
C PRO A 74 10.54 -4.53 11.10
N VAL A 75 11.04 -3.98 10.00
CA VAL A 75 11.38 -2.56 9.89
C VAL A 75 10.13 -1.69 9.97
N THR A 76 9.06 -2.11 9.32
CA THR A 76 7.77 -1.41 9.29
C THR A 76 7.12 -1.40 10.67
N VAL A 77 7.06 -2.56 11.34
CA VAL A 77 6.47 -2.66 12.70
C VAL A 77 7.28 -1.85 13.69
N ASP A 78 8.61 -1.96 13.69
CA ASP A 78 9.48 -1.20 14.60
C ASP A 78 9.32 0.32 14.38
N ASN A 79 9.22 0.77 13.13
CA ASN A 79 8.95 2.16 12.80
C ASN A 79 7.58 2.63 13.32
N PHE A 80 6.52 1.87 13.07
CA PHE A 80 5.17 2.19 13.54
C PHE A 80 5.12 2.27 15.07
N LEU A 81 5.75 1.31 15.78
CA LEU A 81 5.81 1.28 17.24
C LEU A 81 6.58 2.47 17.84
N LYS A 82 7.62 2.99 17.15
CA LYS A 82 8.30 4.24 17.57
C LYS A 82 7.31 5.41 17.59
N TYR A 83 6.56 5.61 16.51
CA TYR A 83 5.54 6.67 16.43
C TYR A 83 4.42 6.49 17.46
N VAL A 84 4.01 5.24 17.75
CA VAL A 84 3.03 4.94 18.82
C VAL A 84 3.57 5.33 20.17
N ASN A 85 4.80 4.89 20.52
CA ASN A 85 5.42 5.13 21.82
C ASN A 85 5.74 6.61 22.08
N ASP A 86 6.02 7.38 21.03
CA ASP A 86 6.22 8.84 21.10
C ASP A 86 4.91 9.63 21.22
N GLY A 87 3.75 8.95 21.17
CA GLY A 87 2.44 9.62 21.14
C GLY A 87 2.21 10.46 19.87
N PHE A 88 2.97 10.18 18.80
CA PHE A 88 2.90 10.95 17.55
C PHE A 88 1.49 10.97 16.96
N TYR A 89 0.76 9.87 17.06
CA TYR A 89 -0.57 9.73 16.46
C TYR A 89 -1.68 10.49 17.19
N LYS A 90 -1.42 11.03 18.37
CA LYS A 90 -2.39 11.84 19.10
C LYS A 90 -2.79 13.09 18.32
N ASN A 91 -4.10 13.33 18.19
CA ASN A 91 -4.73 14.42 17.43
C ASN A 91 -4.48 14.35 15.90
N ILE A 92 -4.02 13.21 15.38
CA ILE A 92 -3.98 12.93 13.94
C ILE A 92 -5.40 12.66 13.45
N VAL A 93 -5.73 13.16 12.24
CA VAL A 93 -7.01 12.88 11.59
C VAL A 93 -6.86 11.84 10.47
N PHE A 94 -7.93 11.12 10.22
CA PHE A 94 -8.08 10.38 8.96
C PHE A 94 -8.30 11.40 7.86
N HIS A 95 -7.24 11.75 7.16
CA HIS A 95 -7.23 12.82 6.16
C HIS A 95 -7.70 12.37 4.78
N ARG A 96 -7.77 11.06 4.53
CA ARG A 96 -8.26 10.47 3.29
C ARG A 96 -9.10 9.23 3.60
N VAL A 97 -10.34 9.24 3.16
CA VAL A 97 -11.30 8.16 3.33
C VAL A 97 -11.97 7.87 2.00
N ILE A 98 -11.74 6.69 1.46
CA ILE A 98 -12.40 6.19 0.25
C ILE A 98 -13.17 4.94 0.64
N LYS A 99 -14.50 4.99 0.58
CA LYS A 99 -15.44 4.02 1.14
C LYS A 99 -15.11 2.56 0.79
N ASP A 100 -14.88 2.28 -0.48
CA ASP A 100 -14.63 0.93 -0.98
C ASP A 100 -13.16 0.77 -1.42
N PHE A 101 -12.25 1.34 -0.62
CA PHE A 101 -10.83 1.25 -0.84
C PHE A 101 -10.06 1.27 0.50
N VAL A 102 -9.74 2.44 1.03
CA VAL A 102 -8.92 2.57 2.26
C VAL A 102 -9.39 3.73 3.14
N ILE A 103 -9.04 3.68 4.43
CA ILE A 103 -9.02 4.82 5.35
C ILE A 103 -7.57 5.10 5.72
N GLN A 104 -7.08 6.32 5.48
CA GLN A 104 -5.67 6.70 5.64
C GLN A 104 -5.50 7.79 6.68
N ALA A 105 -4.50 7.61 7.55
CA ALA A 105 -4.15 8.53 8.63
C ALA A 105 -2.61 8.61 8.80
N GLY A 106 -2.16 9.29 9.85
CA GLY A 106 -0.75 9.27 10.27
C GLY A 106 0.09 10.46 9.81
N GLY A 107 -0.48 11.43 9.07
CA GLY A 107 0.31 12.53 8.52
C GLY A 107 -0.31 13.93 8.67
N TYR A 108 -1.54 14.05 9.17
CA TYR A 108 -2.23 15.34 9.20
C TYR A 108 -2.99 15.56 10.50
N THR A 109 -3.00 16.81 10.95
CA THR A 109 -3.83 17.30 12.04
C THR A 109 -4.85 18.31 11.50
N ARG A 110 -5.89 18.64 12.30
CA ARG A 110 -6.80 19.73 11.97
C ARG A 110 -6.24 21.06 12.47
N GLY A 111 -6.00 21.99 11.56
CA GLY A 111 -5.68 23.37 11.84
C GLY A 111 -6.88 24.29 11.62
N THR A 112 -6.70 25.59 11.88
CA THR A 112 -7.75 26.61 11.76
C THR A 112 -8.30 26.74 10.33
N ASN A 113 -7.45 26.58 9.32
CA ASN A 113 -7.79 26.79 7.91
C ASN A 113 -7.80 25.48 7.08
N GLY A 114 -7.92 24.32 7.72
CA GLY A 114 -7.94 23.03 7.04
C GLY A 114 -6.94 22.02 7.61
N LEU A 115 -6.57 21.04 6.80
CA LEU A 115 -5.57 20.05 7.18
C LEU A 115 -4.17 20.66 7.21
N VAL A 116 -3.42 20.33 8.26
CA VAL A 116 -2.01 20.71 8.42
C VAL A 116 -1.18 19.44 8.46
N GLU A 117 -0.19 19.36 7.60
CA GLU A 117 0.74 18.22 7.60
C GLU A 117 1.57 18.24 8.89
N LYS A 118 1.65 17.08 9.55
CA LYS A 118 2.52 16.86 10.70
C LYS A 118 3.80 16.21 10.21
N THR A 119 4.91 16.94 10.31
CA THR A 119 6.23 16.47 9.89
C THR A 119 6.58 15.16 10.59
N ALA A 120 7.00 14.15 9.83
CA ALA A 120 7.46 12.88 10.36
C ALA A 120 8.72 13.08 11.22
N THR A 121 8.76 12.42 12.37
CA THR A 121 9.88 12.53 13.33
C THR A 121 11.08 11.72 12.89
N TYR A 122 10.84 10.59 12.20
CA TYR A 122 11.88 9.64 11.80
C TYR A 122 12.07 9.62 10.29
N PRO A 123 13.28 9.26 9.80
CA PRO A 123 13.54 9.14 8.38
C PRO A 123 12.67 8.04 7.75
N ALA A 124 12.55 8.10 6.43
CA ALA A 124 11.87 7.09 5.65
C ALA A 124 12.55 5.72 5.78
N ILE A 125 11.73 4.67 5.72
CA ILE A 125 12.16 3.27 5.89
C ILE A 125 12.22 2.52 4.57
N ALA A 126 12.97 1.41 4.55
CA ALA A 126 12.98 0.47 3.44
C ALA A 126 11.59 -0.17 3.26
N LEU A 127 11.20 -0.40 2.02
CA LEU A 127 9.94 -1.02 1.66
C LEU A 127 9.98 -2.54 1.90
N GLU A 128 9.02 -3.07 2.66
CA GLU A 128 8.88 -4.50 2.95
C GLU A 128 7.63 -5.11 2.28
N SER A 129 7.30 -4.71 1.05
CA SER A 129 6.09 -5.17 0.36
C SER A 129 6.17 -6.61 -0.17
N GLN A 130 7.40 -7.17 -0.31
CA GLN A 130 7.63 -8.56 -0.77
C GLN A 130 7.58 -9.56 0.38
N ASN A 131 6.79 -9.31 1.41
CA ASN A 131 6.73 -10.11 2.63
C ASN A 131 5.67 -11.22 2.61
N GLY A 132 4.97 -11.40 1.49
CA GLY A 132 3.95 -12.42 1.30
C GLY A 132 2.58 -12.08 1.92
N LEU A 133 2.46 -10.98 2.67
CA LEU A 133 1.18 -10.50 3.22
C LEU A 133 0.39 -9.75 2.15
N SER A 134 -0.92 -9.93 2.15
CA SER A 134 -1.81 -9.33 1.16
C SER A 134 -2.64 -8.19 1.74
N ASN A 135 -2.94 -7.18 0.90
CA ASN A 135 -3.82 -6.06 1.21
C ASN A 135 -5.30 -6.50 1.19
N LEU A 136 -5.69 -7.34 2.14
CA LEU A 136 -7.07 -7.81 2.32
C LEU A 136 -7.82 -6.85 3.24
N ARG A 137 -9.16 -6.91 3.22
CA ARG A 137 -10.01 -6.14 4.13
C ARG A 137 -9.58 -6.33 5.59
N GLY A 138 -9.42 -5.22 6.30
CA GLY A 138 -8.99 -5.18 7.70
C GLY A 138 -7.47 -5.20 7.89
N THR A 139 -6.65 -5.38 6.86
CA THR A 139 -5.19 -5.26 7.02
C THR A 139 -4.76 -3.81 7.07
N ILE A 140 -3.66 -3.56 7.80
CA ILE A 140 -2.98 -2.26 7.88
C ILE A 140 -1.68 -2.31 7.07
N ALA A 141 -1.44 -1.26 6.28
CA ALA A 141 -0.22 -1.13 5.47
C ALA A 141 0.33 0.31 5.51
N MET A 142 1.64 0.45 5.22
CA MET A 142 2.27 1.76 5.16
C MET A 142 1.94 2.50 3.87
N ALA A 143 1.52 3.74 4.01
CA ALA A 143 1.43 4.66 2.89
C ALA A 143 2.83 5.16 2.51
N ARG A 144 3.05 5.38 1.20
CA ARG A 144 4.27 5.90 0.61
C ARG A 144 3.97 6.81 -0.59
N THR A 145 4.95 7.55 -1.03
CA THR A 145 4.91 8.27 -2.31
C THR A 145 5.21 7.30 -3.48
N SER A 146 5.41 7.82 -4.68
CA SER A 146 5.89 7.01 -5.82
C SER A 146 7.31 6.44 -5.61
N VAL A 147 8.08 6.99 -4.68
CA VAL A 147 9.39 6.45 -4.29
C VAL A 147 9.19 5.26 -3.36
N PRO A 148 9.77 4.08 -3.65
CA PRO A 148 9.55 2.88 -2.87
C PRO A 148 9.89 3.02 -1.38
N ASN A 149 11.08 3.51 -1.07
CA ASN A 149 11.60 3.68 0.30
C ASN A 149 11.26 5.08 0.86
N SER A 150 9.99 5.48 0.80
CA SER A 150 9.54 6.81 1.25
C SER A 150 8.54 6.78 2.41
N ALA A 151 8.18 5.59 2.89
CA ALA A 151 7.24 5.45 4.00
C ALA A 151 7.83 6.03 5.30
N THR A 152 7.03 6.78 6.05
CA THR A 152 7.40 7.37 7.35
C THR A 152 6.38 7.04 8.42
N SER A 153 5.41 7.93 8.68
CA SER A 153 4.39 7.79 9.73
C SER A 153 3.00 7.43 9.20
N GLN A 154 2.74 7.67 7.90
CA GLN A 154 1.40 7.47 7.35
C GLN A 154 1.09 6.01 7.08
N PHE A 155 -0.12 5.59 7.46
CA PHE A 155 -0.64 4.24 7.24
C PHE A 155 -2.07 4.30 6.71
N TYR A 156 -2.53 3.18 6.19
CA TYR A 156 -3.93 3.00 5.84
C TYR A 156 -4.45 1.64 6.31
N ILE A 157 -5.77 1.54 6.50
CA ILE A 157 -6.47 0.29 6.73
C ILE A 157 -7.34 0.00 5.51
N ASN A 158 -7.23 -1.21 5.00
CA ASN A 158 -8.01 -1.67 3.86
C ASN A 158 -9.48 -1.90 4.26
N THR A 159 -10.42 -1.27 3.57
CA THR A 159 -11.86 -1.42 3.83
C THR A 159 -12.51 -2.51 2.99
N VAL A 160 -11.82 -2.96 1.94
CA VAL A 160 -12.12 -4.09 1.07
C VAL A 160 -10.83 -4.82 0.72
N ASP A 161 -10.90 -5.92 -0.04
CA ASP A 161 -9.73 -6.60 -0.57
C ASP A 161 -9.12 -5.78 -1.73
N ASN A 162 -7.93 -5.24 -1.50
CA ASN A 162 -7.19 -4.38 -2.43
C ASN A 162 -5.95 -5.10 -2.97
N THR A 163 -6.12 -6.28 -3.55
CA THR A 163 -4.99 -7.11 -4.03
C THR A 163 -4.14 -6.44 -5.11
N SER A 164 -4.67 -5.43 -5.80
CA SER A 164 -3.90 -4.59 -6.73
C SER A 164 -2.78 -3.77 -6.06
N LEU A 165 -2.83 -3.61 -4.73
CA LEU A 165 -1.79 -2.97 -3.92
C LEU A 165 -0.67 -3.94 -3.49
N ASN A 166 -0.85 -5.25 -3.72
CA ASN A 166 0.18 -6.25 -3.40
C ASN A 166 1.39 -6.10 -4.33
N TYR A 167 2.53 -6.64 -3.87
CA TYR A 167 3.69 -6.78 -4.73
C TYR A 167 3.49 -7.92 -5.76
N PRO A 168 3.84 -7.71 -7.05
CA PRO A 168 4.11 -6.42 -7.66
C PRO A 168 2.78 -5.68 -7.98
N SER A 169 2.66 -4.42 -7.57
CA SER A 169 1.54 -3.56 -7.99
C SER A 169 1.83 -2.93 -9.37
N SER A 170 0.94 -2.04 -9.84
CA SER A 170 1.10 -1.37 -11.13
C SER A 170 2.39 -0.54 -11.27
N ASP A 171 2.96 -0.10 -10.15
CA ASP A 171 4.26 0.61 -10.10
C ASP A 171 5.46 -0.34 -9.91
N GLY A 172 5.24 -1.66 -9.82
CA GLY A 172 6.23 -2.70 -9.63
C GLY A 172 6.64 -2.93 -8.16
N TYR A 173 6.16 -2.13 -7.21
CA TYR A 173 6.67 -2.15 -5.83
C TYR A 173 5.65 -2.62 -4.78
N GLY A 174 4.37 -2.27 -4.90
CA GLY A 174 3.34 -2.58 -3.91
C GLY A 174 3.46 -1.81 -2.60
N TYR A 175 2.66 -2.23 -1.61
CA TYR A 175 2.58 -1.60 -0.30
C TYR A 175 2.78 -2.64 0.81
N ALA A 176 3.57 -2.29 1.82
CA ALA A 176 3.94 -3.20 2.91
C ALA A 176 2.80 -3.35 3.91
N VAL A 177 2.08 -4.47 3.84
CA VAL A 177 1.18 -4.91 4.91
C VAL A 177 2.03 -5.33 6.11
N PHE A 178 1.67 -4.88 7.31
CA PHE A 178 2.42 -5.16 8.52
C PHE A 178 1.56 -5.57 9.71
N GLY A 179 0.24 -5.73 9.50
CA GLY A 179 -0.69 -6.14 10.56
C GLY A 179 -2.13 -6.20 10.07
N GLN A 180 -3.03 -6.44 11.01
CA GLN A 180 -4.48 -6.48 10.76
C GLN A 180 -5.27 -5.98 11.96
N VAL A 181 -6.50 -5.56 11.72
CA VAL A 181 -7.49 -5.26 12.76
C VAL A 181 -7.91 -6.57 13.43
N THR A 182 -7.74 -6.66 14.74
CA THR A 182 -8.15 -7.81 15.56
C THR A 182 -9.44 -7.56 16.32
N ALA A 183 -9.77 -6.27 16.57
CA ALA A 183 -11.06 -5.83 17.10
C ALA A 183 -11.39 -4.42 16.60
N GLY A 184 -12.66 -4.06 16.53
CA GLY A 184 -13.09 -2.72 16.06
C GLY A 184 -13.21 -2.60 14.55
N LEU A 185 -13.42 -3.70 13.82
CA LEU A 185 -13.68 -3.64 12.38
C LEU A 185 -14.99 -2.89 12.05
N ASP A 186 -15.96 -2.90 12.96
CA ASP A 186 -17.17 -2.07 12.90
C ASP A 186 -16.84 -0.56 13.00
N VAL A 187 -15.80 -0.19 13.76
CA VAL A 187 -15.31 1.19 13.83
C VAL A 187 -14.65 1.58 12.50
N VAL A 188 -13.86 0.70 11.88
CA VAL A 188 -13.34 0.90 10.52
C VAL A 188 -14.50 1.13 9.53
N ASP A 189 -15.58 0.35 9.63
CA ASP A 189 -16.76 0.50 8.78
C ASP A 189 -17.51 1.83 9.05
N LYS A 190 -17.57 2.29 10.29
CA LYS A 190 -18.10 3.63 10.61
C LYS A 190 -17.24 4.74 9.98
N ILE A 191 -15.91 4.62 10.05
CA ILE A 191 -14.98 5.60 9.47
C ILE A 191 -15.13 5.65 7.95
N ARG A 192 -15.13 4.49 7.25
CA ARG A 192 -15.29 4.47 5.79
C ARG A 192 -16.64 4.98 5.29
N ALA A 193 -17.65 5.04 6.17
CA ALA A 193 -19.00 5.47 5.84
C ALA A 193 -19.24 6.97 6.08
N VAL A 194 -18.28 7.72 6.63
CA VAL A 194 -18.44 9.17 6.83
C VAL A 194 -18.56 9.91 5.50
N ALA A 195 -19.30 11.02 5.51
CA ALA A 195 -19.38 11.89 4.34
C ALA A 195 -18.01 12.51 4.03
N THR A 196 -17.62 12.49 2.77
CA THR A 196 -16.34 13.05 2.29
C THR A 196 -16.55 14.10 1.19
N ALA A 197 -15.62 15.05 1.12
CA ALA A 197 -15.46 15.96 -0.01
C ALA A 197 -14.04 15.79 -0.57
N ASN A 198 -13.90 15.34 -1.81
CA ASN A 198 -12.62 14.99 -2.43
C ASN A 198 -11.79 14.03 -1.55
N ASP A 199 -12.41 12.94 -1.10
CA ASP A 199 -11.85 11.92 -0.21
C ASP A 199 -11.49 12.40 1.21
N VAL A 200 -11.68 13.68 1.56
CA VAL A 200 -11.45 14.22 2.90
C VAL A 200 -12.76 14.17 3.69
N PRO A 201 -12.79 13.60 4.91
CA PRO A 201 -13.97 13.64 5.77
C PRO A 201 -14.47 15.06 6.00
N VAL A 202 -15.78 15.28 5.79
CA VAL A 202 -16.44 16.57 6.06
C VAL A 202 -16.43 16.89 7.56
N SER A 203 -16.62 15.86 8.39
CA SER A 203 -16.44 15.93 9.84
C SER A 203 -15.22 15.10 10.21
N ASP A 204 -14.30 15.68 10.98
CA ASP A 204 -13.06 15.01 11.32
C ASP A 204 -13.28 13.71 12.09
N VAL A 205 -12.58 12.68 11.66
CA VAL A 205 -12.36 11.49 12.46
C VAL A 205 -10.93 11.56 13.00
N THR A 206 -10.81 11.70 14.32
CA THR A 206 -9.54 11.98 14.98
C THR A 206 -9.05 10.76 15.77
N ILE A 207 -7.76 10.47 15.70
CA ILE A 207 -7.06 9.57 16.60
C ILE A 207 -6.81 10.34 17.90
N LEU A 208 -7.47 9.91 18.98
CA LEU A 208 -7.36 10.52 20.30
C LEU A 208 -6.13 10.01 21.06
N ASP A 209 -5.80 8.73 20.84
CA ASP A 209 -4.64 8.06 21.43
C ASP A 209 -4.23 6.85 20.60
N ALA A 210 -2.97 6.42 20.70
CA ALA A 210 -2.47 5.16 20.19
C ALA A 210 -1.45 4.59 21.17
N LYS A 211 -1.65 3.34 21.60
CA LYS A 211 -0.79 2.70 22.60
C LYS A 211 -0.63 1.22 22.40
N VAL A 212 0.53 0.70 22.79
CA VAL A 212 0.77 -0.75 22.87
C VAL A 212 -0.11 -1.33 23.97
N ILE A 213 -0.73 -2.48 23.68
CA ILE A 213 -1.56 -3.24 24.62
C ILE A 213 -1.03 -4.68 24.76
N PRO A 214 -1.38 -5.40 25.84
CA PRO A 214 -0.94 -6.78 26.05
C PRO A 214 -1.38 -7.78 24.97
#